data_09f1f86f98f98ca75bdd77ed37c27906
#
_entry.id   09f1f86f98f98ca75bdd77ed37c27906
#
_cell.length_a   1.000
_cell.length_b   1.000
_cell.length_c   1.000
_cell.angle_alpha   90.00
_cell.angle_beta   90.00
_cell.angle_gamma   90.00
#
_symmetry.space_group_name_H-M   'P 1'
#
loop_
_entity.id
_entity.type
_entity.pdbx_description
1 polymer ?
#
loop_
_entity_poly.entity_id
_entity_poly.type
_entity_poly.pdbx_seq_one_letter_code
_entity_poly.pdbx_strand_id
1 'polypeptide(L)'
;MNHTSEVKYKKLAITLAIGVFLWFIPAPQGLDQQAWQLFAIFVATIIGLIIKPMPMGSVAIIGLSAVVLTQTLEIGEALSGFQNKTIWLIVIAFFISRGFIKTGLGARIAYLFVRLFGKRTLGLSYSLIASDLMLSPAMPSNTARAGGIIVPIIRSLSEAYGSRVEDGTERKVGAFLLKASFQGDMVTSAMFLTAMAANPLAAQIAGSITGAEITWTGWMLAALVPGLLSLLIIPFVIYKLYPPEVKETPEAPKMAVEKLKEMGAIKRDEWFMIAVFIVLLVLWIVGGSFGIDATVAAFIGLVILLVTQVLSWSDIKKEEGAWDTLVWFSVLVMMAEYLNSLGMIPWFSELMQGAVQGFGWTYTLVILAVVYFYSHYFFASNTAHVSAMYAAFLSVIVAAGAPPVLSALLLGFFSNLFGCTTHYGSGPAPAFFGAGYVTQQKWWSLGFLISVIHIVVWLGIGGLWWKVLGLW
;
A
#
# COMPACT_ATOMS: atom_id res chain seq x y z
N MET A 1 -14.17 22.23 -9.43
CA MET A 1 -15.34 21.56 -8.86
C MET A 1 -15.18 21.56 -7.34
N ASN A 2 -16.01 22.30 -6.63
CA ASN A 2 -16.00 22.34 -5.16
C ASN A 2 -16.51 21.01 -4.64
N HIS A 3 -15.62 20.06 -4.33
CA HIS A 3 -15.95 18.94 -3.47
C HIS A 3 -15.92 19.40 -2.01
N THR A 4 -16.97 20.09 -1.58
CA THR A 4 -17.32 20.11 -0.16
C THR A 4 -17.73 18.69 0.19
N SER A 5 -16.83 17.92 0.79
CA SER A 5 -17.14 16.61 1.34
C SER A 5 -18.11 16.83 2.50
N GLU A 6 -19.41 16.66 2.23
CA GLU A 6 -20.43 16.79 3.25
C GLU A 6 -20.18 15.83 4.40
N VAL A 7 -20.19 16.35 5.62
CA VAL A 7 -20.11 15.53 6.83
C VAL A 7 -21.29 14.58 6.89
N LYS A 8 -21.03 13.29 6.95
CA LYS A 8 -22.06 12.25 7.08
C LYS A 8 -22.44 12.10 8.56
N TYR A 9 -23.25 13.00 9.09
CA TYR A 9 -23.57 13.10 10.51
C TYR A 9 -24.03 11.79 11.15
N LYS A 10 -24.84 10.96 10.48
CA LYS A 10 -25.25 9.65 10.99
C LYS A 10 -24.04 8.72 11.23
N LYS A 11 -23.10 8.69 10.31
CA LYS A 11 -21.87 7.90 10.45
C LYS A 11 -20.97 8.45 11.56
N LEU A 12 -20.86 9.77 11.66
CA LEU A 12 -20.11 10.42 12.73
C LEU A 12 -20.73 10.10 14.10
N ALA A 13 -22.04 10.18 14.23
CA ALA A 13 -22.74 9.83 15.46
C ALA A 13 -22.52 8.38 15.87
N ILE A 14 -22.51 7.44 14.91
CA ILE A 14 -22.19 6.02 15.19
C ILE A 14 -20.76 5.90 15.70
N THR A 15 -19.78 6.54 15.04
CA THR A 15 -18.38 6.53 15.47
C THR A 15 -18.21 7.01 16.89
N LEU A 16 -18.79 8.17 17.21
CA LEU A 16 -18.73 8.75 18.56
C LEU A 16 -19.47 7.90 19.60
N ALA A 17 -20.65 7.37 19.26
CA ALA A 17 -21.41 6.51 20.16
C ALA A 17 -20.64 5.26 20.57
N ILE A 18 -19.92 4.61 19.64
CA ILE A 18 -19.10 3.45 19.94
C ILE A 18 -17.94 3.83 20.86
N GLY A 19 -17.27 4.95 20.59
CA GLY A 19 -16.18 5.42 21.45
C GLY A 19 -16.66 5.72 22.87
N VAL A 20 -17.77 6.46 23.02
CA VAL A 20 -18.39 6.78 24.30
C VAL A 20 -18.85 5.51 25.02
N PHE A 21 -19.46 4.58 24.31
CA PHE A 21 -19.89 3.30 24.89
C PHE A 21 -18.68 2.53 25.48
N LEU A 22 -17.62 2.36 24.70
CA LEU A 22 -16.41 1.66 25.17
C LEU A 22 -15.72 2.40 26.32
N TRP A 23 -15.74 3.71 26.32
CA TRP A 23 -15.16 4.56 27.36
C TRP A 23 -15.72 4.29 28.74
N PHE A 24 -17.04 4.07 28.84
CA PHE A 24 -17.74 3.81 30.11
C PHE A 24 -17.72 2.35 30.55
N ILE A 25 -17.21 1.44 29.74
CA ILE A 25 -16.96 0.06 30.16
C ILE A 25 -15.75 0.05 31.10
N PRO A 26 -15.81 -0.58 32.27
CA PRO A 26 -14.65 -0.74 33.15
C PRO A 26 -13.50 -1.47 32.44
N ALA A 27 -12.28 -1.06 32.72
CA ALA A 27 -11.11 -1.77 32.19
C ALA A 27 -11.15 -3.25 32.62
N PRO A 28 -10.77 -4.19 31.75
CA PRO A 28 -10.62 -5.59 32.10
C PRO A 28 -9.59 -5.79 33.23
N GLN A 29 -9.69 -6.90 33.95
CA GLN A 29 -8.72 -7.23 34.99
C GLN A 29 -7.30 -7.31 34.43
N GLY A 30 -6.35 -6.69 35.11
CA GLY A 30 -4.95 -6.65 34.69
C GLY A 30 -4.60 -5.52 33.70
N LEU A 31 -5.56 -4.69 33.30
CA LEU A 31 -5.33 -3.55 32.42
C LEU A 31 -5.64 -2.22 33.12
N ASP A 32 -4.76 -1.22 32.94
CA ASP A 32 -4.98 0.12 33.48
C ASP A 32 -6.15 0.81 32.76
N GLN A 33 -6.91 1.66 33.52
CA GLN A 33 -8.03 2.42 33.00
C GLN A 33 -7.60 3.39 31.89
N GLN A 34 -6.42 3.99 31.98
CA GLN A 34 -5.87 4.88 30.96
C GLN A 34 -5.63 4.14 29.64
N ALA A 35 -5.08 2.91 29.69
CA ALA A 35 -4.88 2.07 28.52
C ALA A 35 -6.21 1.72 27.84
N TRP A 36 -7.25 1.39 28.64
CA TRP A 36 -8.59 1.10 28.16
C TRP A 36 -9.26 2.32 27.51
N GLN A 37 -9.10 3.48 28.12
CA GLN A 37 -9.63 4.73 27.57
C GLN A 37 -8.98 5.11 26.25
N LEU A 38 -7.65 4.98 26.15
CA LEU A 38 -6.95 5.18 24.87
C LEU A 38 -7.42 4.17 23.82
N PHE A 39 -7.65 2.91 24.20
CA PHE A 39 -8.19 1.88 23.33
C PHE A 39 -9.60 2.25 22.82
N ALA A 40 -10.47 2.77 23.67
CA ALA A 40 -11.81 3.21 23.26
C ALA A 40 -11.75 4.34 22.19
N ILE A 41 -10.85 5.33 22.38
CA ILE A 41 -10.63 6.41 21.41
C ILE A 41 -10.02 5.84 20.12
N PHE A 42 -9.04 4.94 20.23
CA PHE A 42 -8.41 4.27 19.08
C PHE A 42 -9.44 3.51 18.24
N VAL A 43 -10.27 2.66 18.86
CA VAL A 43 -11.33 1.91 18.17
C VAL A 43 -12.32 2.84 17.48
N ALA A 44 -12.75 3.90 18.15
CA ALA A 44 -13.64 4.91 17.54
C ALA A 44 -12.96 5.57 16.33
N THR A 45 -11.68 5.94 16.45
CA THR A 45 -10.91 6.52 15.34
C THR A 45 -10.81 5.56 14.17
N ILE A 46 -10.47 4.29 14.41
CA ILE A 46 -10.40 3.25 13.36
C ILE A 46 -11.76 3.05 12.67
N ILE A 47 -12.83 2.94 13.44
CA ILE A 47 -14.21 2.84 12.89
C ILE A 47 -14.53 4.07 12.03
N GLY A 48 -14.17 5.26 12.48
CA GLY A 48 -14.33 6.48 11.70
C GLY A 48 -13.56 6.43 10.37
N LEU A 49 -12.32 5.93 10.37
CA LEU A 49 -11.53 5.76 9.14
C LEU A 49 -12.16 4.73 8.18
N ILE A 50 -12.80 3.68 8.70
CA ILE A 50 -13.46 2.65 7.89
C ILE A 50 -14.76 3.17 7.27
N ILE A 51 -15.66 3.73 8.08
CA ILE A 51 -17.01 4.15 7.63
C ILE A 51 -17.01 5.51 6.93
N LYS A 52 -15.93 6.27 7.05
CA LYS A 52 -15.66 7.55 6.38
C LYS A 52 -16.80 8.57 6.55
N PRO A 53 -17.09 9.04 7.78
CA PRO A 53 -18.00 10.16 8.00
C PRO A 53 -17.45 11.48 7.45
N MET A 54 -16.10 11.59 7.37
CA MET A 54 -15.32 12.72 6.93
C MET A 54 -14.01 12.22 6.28
N PRO A 55 -13.19 13.08 5.65
CA PRO A 55 -11.83 12.74 5.21
C PRO A 55 -10.99 12.15 6.35
N MET A 56 -10.02 11.29 6.02
CA MET A 56 -9.24 10.54 7.00
C MET A 56 -8.49 11.47 7.98
N GLY A 57 -7.88 12.53 7.46
CA GLY A 57 -7.20 13.54 8.30
C GLY A 57 -8.14 14.18 9.31
N SER A 58 -9.38 14.52 8.91
CA SER A 58 -10.37 15.10 9.82
C SER A 58 -10.77 14.15 10.94
N VAL A 59 -10.96 12.86 10.62
CA VAL A 59 -11.28 11.82 11.63
C VAL A 59 -10.10 11.66 12.61
N ALA A 60 -8.88 11.64 12.10
CA ALA A 60 -7.68 11.54 12.92
C ALA A 60 -7.52 12.74 13.88
N ILE A 61 -7.77 13.96 13.40
CA ILE A 61 -7.74 15.17 14.27
C ILE A 61 -8.81 15.10 15.37
N ILE A 62 -10.00 14.57 15.09
CA ILE A 62 -11.02 14.34 16.13
C ILE A 62 -10.49 13.36 17.17
N GLY A 63 -9.88 12.24 16.74
CA GLY A 63 -9.25 11.28 17.64
C GLY A 63 -8.13 11.89 18.49
N LEU A 64 -7.22 12.64 17.88
CA LEU A 64 -6.15 13.38 18.56
C LEU A 64 -6.73 14.34 19.61
N SER A 65 -7.74 15.13 19.21
CA SER A 65 -8.40 16.07 20.11
C SER A 65 -9.07 15.37 21.28
N ALA A 66 -9.71 14.22 21.04
CA ALA A 66 -10.33 13.41 22.11
C ALA A 66 -9.27 12.96 23.13
N VAL A 67 -8.13 12.45 22.67
CA VAL A 67 -7.02 12.01 23.55
C VAL A 67 -6.55 13.13 24.48
N VAL A 68 -6.39 14.35 23.95
CA VAL A 68 -5.93 15.51 24.74
C VAL A 68 -7.02 16.05 25.65
N LEU A 69 -8.26 16.22 25.14
CA LEU A 69 -9.38 16.79 25.90
C LEU A 69 -9.80 15.90 27.08
N THR A 70 -9.67 14.58 26.93
CA THR A 70 -9.94 13.62 28.00
C THR A 70 -8.76 13.41 28.93
N GLN A 71 -7.64 14.10 28.69
CA GLN A 71 -6.39 13.94 29.44
C GLN A 71 -5.87 12.48 29.47
N THR A 72 -6.21 11.70 28.45
CA THR A 72 -5.71 10.32 28.30
C THR A 72 -4.21 10.32 28.00
N LEU A 73 -3.72 11.31 27.24
CA LEU A 73 -2.29 11.61 27.05
C LEU A 73 -2.09 13.11 27.14
N GLU A 74 -0.89 13.52 27.52
CA GLU A 74 -0.46 14.92 27.46
C GLU A 74 -0.30 15.39 26.00
N ILE A 75 -0.39 16.70 25.77
CA ILE A 75 -0.29 17.27 24.40
C ILE A 75 1.03 16.91 23.71
N GLY A 76 2.15 16.89 24.44
CA GLY A 76 3.45 16.47 23.90
C GLY A 76 3.48 15.02 23.46
N GLU A 77 2.87 14.13 24.24
CA GLU A 77 2.70 12.72 23.92
C GLU A 77 1.78 12.54 22.71
N ALA A 78 0.64 13.23 22.69
CA ALA A 78 -0.33 13.17 21.60
C ALA A 78 0.25 13.63 20.25
N LEU A 79 1.23 14.53 20.27
CA LEU A 79 1.93 15.00 19.06
C LEU A 79 3.18 14.17 18.70
N SER A 80 3.57 13.17 19.50
CA SER A 80 4.80 12.40 19.30
C SER A 80 4.88 11.73 17.92
N GLY A 81 3.76 11.26 17.39
CA GLY A 81 3.73 10.62 16.07
C GLY A 81 4.20 11.52 14.92
N PHE A 82 4.10 12.85 15.06
CA PHE A 82 4.59 13.81 14.05
C PHE A 82 6.14 13.89 13.99
N GLN A 83 6.84 13.34 14.97
CA GLN A 83 8.30 13.24 14.99
C GLN A 83 8.80 11.92 14.39
N ASN A 84 7.89 11.00 14.02
CA ASN A 84 8.27 9.68 13.55
C ASN A 84 8.96 9.74 12.18
N LYS A 85 10.20 9.24 12.12
CA LYS A 85 11.04 9.25 10.90
C LYS A 85 10.41 8.50 9.73
N THR A 86 9.73 7.38 10.00
CA THR A 86 9.12 6.55 8.96
C THR A 86 7.95 7.28 8.28
N ILE A 87 7.19 8.07 9.03
CA ILE A 87 6.11 8.89 8.48
C ILE A 87 6.68 9.96 7.54
N TRP A 88 7.76 10.62 7.94
CA TRP A 88 8.45 11.59 7.09
C TRP A 88 9.05 10.96 5.84
N LEU A 89 9.56 9.72 5.92
CA LEU A 89 10.00 8.99 4.72
C LEU A 89 8.89 8.93 3.67
N ILE A 90 7.67 8.59 4.10
CA ILE A 90 6.52 8.44 3.18
C ILE A 90 6.06 9.80 2.65
N VAL A 91 5.93 10.79 3.52
CA VAL A 91 5.54 12.16 3.14
C VAL A 91 6.49 12.71 2.07
N ILE A 92 7.78 12.56 2.28
CA ILE A 92 8.81 13.00 1.31
C ILE A 92 8.72 12.20 0.02
N ALA A 93 8.50 10.89 0.10
CA ALA A 93 8.35 10.06 -1.09
C ALA A 93 7.10 10.46 -1.91
N PHE A 94 5.99 10.90 -1.28
CA PHE A 94 4.86 11.52 -1.99
C PHE A 94 5.29 12.78 -2.75
N PHE A 95 6.08 13.66 -2.12
CA PHE A 95 6.60 14.84 -2.81
C PHE A 95 7.48 14.46 -4.00
N ILE A 96 8.38 13.49 -3.84
CA ILE A 96 9.23 13.00 -4.94
C ILE A 96 8.37 12.38 -6.06
N SER A 97 7.33 11.63 -5.72
CA SER A 97 6.37 11.04 -6.66
C SER A 97 5.73 12.11 -7.57
N ARG A 98 5.44 13.30 -7.03
CA ARG A 98 4.96 14.45 -7.80
C ARG A 98 5.91 14.82 -8.93
N GLY A 99 7.22 14.67 -8.73
CA GLY A 99 8.24 14.92 -9.74
C GLY A 99 8.12 13.97 -10.95
N PHE A 100 7.86 12.67 -10.73
CA PHE A 100 7.64 11.72 -11.82
C PHE A 100 6.42 12.09 -12.69
N ILE A 101 5.34 12.53 -12.05
CA ILE A 101 4.12 12.95 -12.75
C ILE A 101 4.36 14.26 -13.50
N LYS A 102 4.94 15.28 -12.83
CA LYS A 102 5.15 16.61 -13.38
C LYS A 102 6.11 16.60 -14.58
N THR A 103 7.18 15.81 -14.53
CA THR A 103 8.16 15.70 -15.62
C THR A 103 7.67 14.82 -16.77
N GLY A 104 6.70 13.96 -16.55
CA GLY A 104 6.25 12.95 -17.50
C GLY A 104 7.16 11.72 -17.58
N LEU A 105 8.19 11.62 -16.73
CA LEU A 105 9.15 10.52 -16.75
C LEU A 105 8.47 9.15 -16.57
N GLY A 106 7.44 9.07 -15.71
CA GLY A 106 6.68 7.82 -15.52
C GLY A 106 6.04 7.31 -16.80
N ALA A 107 5.39 8.20 -17.57
CA ALA A 107 4.80 7.84 -18.85
C ALA A 107 5.87 7.46 -19.88
N ARG A 108 7.01 8.16 -19.91
CA ARG A 108 8.15 7.83 -20.79
C ARG A 108 8.68 6.43 -20.51
N ILE A 109 8.86 6.08 -19.25
CA ILE A 109 9.29 4.74 -18.83
C ILE A 109 8.30 3.68 -19.36
N ALA A 110 7.01 3.91 -19.16
CA ALA A 110 5.98 2.97 -19.63
C ALA A 110 5.99 2.80 -21.15
N TYR A 111 6.09 3.88 -21.93
CA TYR A 111 6.21 3.79 -23.39
C TYR A 111 7.50 3.11 -23.85
N LEU A 112 8.61 3.25 -23.13
CA LEU A 112 9.84 2.51 -23.43
C LEU A 112 9.64 0.99 -23.27
N PHE A 113 8.98 0.56 -22.21
CA PHE A 113 8.65 -0.87 -22.03
C PHE A 113 7.65 -1.37 -23.08
N VAL A 114 6.61 -0.59 -23.43
CA VAL A 114 5.66 -0.94 -24.50
C VAL A 114 6.38 -1.07 -25.84
N ARG A 115 7.32 -0.18 -26.14
CA ARG A 115 8.16 -0.26 -27.36
C ARG A 115 8.96 -1.57 -27.43
N LEU A 116 9.49 -2.02 -26.28
CA LEU A 116 10.37 -3.21 -26.22
C LEU A 116 9.57 -4.52 -26.29
N PHE A 117 8.46 -4.63 -25.56
CA PHE A 117 7.77 -5.90 -25.35
C PHE A 117 6.32 -5.91 -25.88
N GLY A 118 5.83 -4.80 -26.47
CA GLY A 118 4.43 -4.59 -26.81
C GLY A 118 3.90 -5.31 -28.07
N LYS A 119 4.68 -6.16 -28.75
CA LYS A 119 4.26 -6.84 -30.00
C LYS A 119 3.13 -7.85 -29.82
N ARG A 120 2.89 -8.34 -28.61
CA ARG A 120 1.83 -9.28 -28.24
C ARG A 120 1.08 -8.75 -27.04
N THR A 121 -0.21 -9.04 -26.94
CA THR A 121 -1.04 -8.55 -25.82
C THR A 121 -0.54 -9.04 -24.46
N LEU A 122 -0.04 -10.27 -24.37
CA LEU A 122 0.63 -10.73 -23.15
C LEU A 122 1.91 -9.94 -22.86
N GLY A 123 2.71 -9.63 -23.88
CA GLY A 123 3.90 -8.78 -23.75
C GLY A 123 3.54 -7.35 -23.32
N LEU A 124 2.41 -6.81 -23.80
CA LEU A 124 1.90 -5.51 -23.33
C LEU A 124 1.59 -5.52 -21.83
N SER A 125 0.95 -6.58 -21.32
CA SER A 125 0.68 -6.66 -19.88
C SER A 125 1.98 -6.70 -19.05
N TYR A 126 2.98 -7.46 -19.48
CA TYR A 126 4.29 -7.47 -18.85
C TYR A 126 5.01 -6.11 -18.95
N SER A 127 4.86 -5.39 -20.08
CA SER A 127 5.41 -4.04 -20.23
C SER A 127 4.86 -3.06 -19.20
N LEU A 128 3.55 -3.07 -19.02
CA LEU A 128 2.87 -2.19 -18.06
C LEU A 128 3.23 -2.53 -16.62
N ILE A 129 3.27 -3.81 -16.29
CA ILE A 129 3.66 -4.29 -14.96
C ILE A 129 5.13 -4.01 -14.66
N ALA A 130 6.03 -4.19 -15.62
CA ALA A 130 7.44 -3.86 -15.47
C ALA A 130 7.64 -2.35 -15.27
N SER A 131 6.84 -1.52 -15.94
CA SER A 131 6.84 -0.07 -15.74
C SER A 131 6.40 0.29 -14.31
N ASP A 132 5.35 -0.34 -13.80
CA ASP A 132 4.87 -0.13 -12.44
C ASP A 132 5.89 -0.62 -11.41
N LEU A 133 6.52 -1.79 -11.64
CA LEU A 133 7.59 -2.32 -10.81
C LEU A 133 8.77 -1.34 -10.70
N MET A 134 9.16 -0.73 -11.82
CA MET A 134 10.26 0.24 -11.86
C MET A 134 9.92 1.52 -11.09
N LEU A 135 8.66 1.96 -11.12
CA LEU A 135 8.23 3.19 -10.46
C LEU A 135 7.92 3.00 -8.97
N SER A 136 7.52 1.80 -8.57
CA SER A 136 7.00 1.51 -7.24
C SER A 136 7.94 1.83 -6.07
N PRO A 137 9.28 1.70 -6.15
CA PRO A 137 10.16 2.07 -5.05
C PRO A 137 10.09 3.54 -4.65
N ALA A 138 9.91 4.44 -5.64
CA ALA A 138 9.95 5.89 -5.44
C ALA A 138 8.57 6.58 -5.51
N MET A 139 7.51 5.83 -5.77
CA MET A 139 6.14 6.34 -5.85
C MET A 139 5.23 5.64 -4.83
N PRO A 140 5.08 6.18 -3.61
CA PRO A 140 4.38 5.52 -2.49
C PRO A 140 2.85 5.50 -2.63
N SER A 141 2.32 5.94 -3.76
CA SER A 141 0.90 5.89 -4.06
C SER A 141 0.65 4.99 -5.26
N ASN A 142 0.23 3.76 -5.00
CA ASN A 142 -0.24 2.85 -6.04
C ASN A 142 -1.45 3.43 -6.80
N THR A 143 -2.31 4.21 -6.13
CA THR A 143 -3.40 4.95 -6.78
C THR A 143 -2.89 5.97 -7.79
N ALA A 144 -1.81 6.70 -7.47
CA ALA A 144 -1.22 7.68 -8.38
C ALA A 144 -0.52 6.99 -9.57
N ARG A 145 0.18 5.85 -9.35
CA ARG A 145 0.77 5.05 -10.42
C ARG A 145 -0.31 4.51 -11.36
N ALA A 146 -1.37 3.93 -10.79
CA ALA A 146 -2.51 3.41 -11.54
C ALA A 146 -3.24 4.50 -12.34
N GLY A 147 -3.76 5.51 -11.66
CA GLY A 147 -4.60 6.54 -12.26
C GLY A 147 -3.84 7.56 -13.10
N GLY A 148 -2.62 7.90 -12.70
CA GLY A 148 -1.80 8.92 -13.37
C GLY A 148 -0.95 8.40 -14.54
N ILE A 149 -0.64 7.09 -14.59
CA ILE A 149 0.28 6.53 -15.58
C ILE A 149 -0.32 5.32 -16.30
N ILE A 150 -0.62 4.25 -15.57
CA ILE A 150 -0.91 2.95 -16.17
C ILE A 150 -2.28 2.92 -16.89
N VAL A 151 -3.36 3.33 -16.21
CA VAL A 151 -4.72 3.29 -16.75
C VAL A 151 -4.87 4.20 -17.98
N PRO A 152 -4.34 5.45 -18.03
CA PRO A 152 -4.37 6.27 -19.25
C PRO A 152 -3.69 5.60 -20.45
N ILE A 153 -2.56 4.93 -20.24
CA ILE A 153 -1.85 4.22 -21.32
C ILE A 153 -2.66 3.02 -21.79
N ILE A 154 -3.26 2.25 -20.87
CA ILE A 154 -4.13 1.12 -21.24
C ILE A 154 -5.32 1.61 -22.06
N ARG A 155 -5.97 2.71 -21.69
CA ARG A 155 -7.09 3.29 -22.45
C ARG A 155 -6.65 3.68 -23.84
N SER A 156 -5.54 4.39 -23.99
CA SER A 156 -5.01 4.79 -25.29
C SER A 156 -4.67 3.58 -26.18
N LEU A 157 -4.06 2.54 -25.62
CA LEU A 157 -3.81 1.27 -26.32
C LEU A 157 -5.13 0.57 -26.69
N SER A 158 -6.10 0.53 -25.80
CA SER A 158 -7.40 -0.11 -26.04
C SER A 158 -8.15 0.56 -27.17
N GLU A 159 -8.19 1.90 -27.20
CA GLU A 159 -8.81 2.69 -28.28
C GLU A 159 -8.14 2.41 -29.62
N ALA A 160 -6.81 2.35 -29.68
CA ALA A 160 -6.05 2.06 -30.89
C ALA A 160 -6.38 0.67 -31.49
N TYR A 161 -6.74 -0.30 -30.64
CA TYR A 161 -7.19 -1.63 -31.08
C TYR A 161 -8.72 -1.76 -31.19
N GLY A 162 -9.47 -0.67 -31.12
CA GLY A 162 -10.92 -0.68 -31.15
C GLY A 162 -11.56 -1.49 -30.04
N SER A 163 -10.89 -1.53 -28.87
CA SER A 163 -11.41 -2.16 -27.65
C SER A 163 -12.12 -1.09 -26.84
N ARG A 164 -13.45 -1.06 -26.91
CA ARG A 164 -14.30 -0.02 -26.32
C ARG A 164 -15.45 -0.66 -25.55
N VAL A 165 -15.84 -0.05 -24.45
CA VAL A 165 -16.96 -0.49 -23.61
C VAL A 165 -18.30 -0.22 -24.30
N GLU A 166 -18.42 0.94 -24.96
CA GLU A 166 -19.63 1.39 -25.64
C GLU A 166 -20.04 0.45 -26.79
N ASP A 167 -19.04 -0.17 -27.42
CA ASP A 167 -19.22 -1.06 -28.57
C ASP A 167 -19.32 -2.54 -28.19
N GLY A 168 -19.20 -2.88 -26.90
CA GLY A 168 -19.14 -4.26 -26.41
C GLY A 168 -17.87 -5.01 -26.85
N THR A 169 -16.78 -4.28 -27.15
CA THR A 169 -15.51 -4.82 -27.66
C THR A 169 -14.38 -4.78 -26.61
N GLU A 170 -14.72 -4.64 -25.35
CA GLU A 170 -13.79 -4.55 -24.22
C GLU A 170 -12.84 -5.75 -24.13
N ARG A 171 -13.27 -6.92 -24.63
CA ARG A 171 -12.51 -8.17 -24.65
C ARG A 171 -11.39 -8.21 -25.67
N LYS A 172 -11.36 -7.31 -26.65
CA LYS A 172 -10.28 -7.30 -27.64
C LYS A 172 -8.92 -7.22 -26.97
N VAL A 173 -8.66 -6.20 -26.14
CA VAL A 173 -7.42 -6.06 -25.36
C VAL A 173 -7.64 -5.43 -23.97
N GLY A 174 -8.56 -4.46 -23.85
CA GLY A 174 -8.68 -3.59 -22.67
C GLY A 174 -9.00 -4.34 -21.39
N ALA A 175 -9.95 -5.26 -21.41
CA ALA A 175 -10.36 -6.03 -20.24
C ALA A 175 -9.19 -6.86 -19.66
N PHE A 176 -8.39 -7.49 -20.53
CA PHE A 176 -7.22 -8.25 -20.13
C PHE A 176 -6.13 -7.34 -19.55
N LEU A 177 -5.78 -6.26 -20.25
CA LEU A 177 -4.71 -5.35 -19.84
C LEU A 177 -5.04 -4.68 -18.48
N LEU A 178 -6.29 -4.20 -18.31
CA LEU A 178 -6.72 -3.60 -17.05
C LEU A 178 -6.66 -4.60 -15.89
N LYS A 179 -7.18 -5.83 -16.09
CA LYS A 179 -7.19 -6.81 -15.01
C LYS A 179 -5.79 -7.32 -14.68
N ALA A 180 -4.95 -7.58 -15.67
CA ALA A 180 -3.57 -8.02 -15.46
C ALA A 180 -2.73 -6.94 -14.78
N SER A 181 -2.82 -5.68 -15.23
CA SER A 181 -2.09 -4.57 -14.63
C SER A 181 -2.54 -4.27 -13.21
N PHE A 182 -3.84 -4.34 -12.92
CA PHE A 182 -4.35 -4.21 -11.55
C PHE A 182 -3.76 -5.27 -10.61
N GLN A 183 -3.73 -6.52 -11.05
CA GLN A 183 -3.15 -7.60 -10.24
C GLN A 183 -1.64 -7.43 -10.07
N GLY A 184 -0.95 -6.96 -11.12
CA GLY A 184 0.46 -6.61 -11.05
C GLY A 184 0.74 -5.48 -10.05
N ASP A 185 -0.08 -4.43 -10.04
CA ASP A 185 0.04 -3.30 -9.10
C ASP A 185 -0.09 -3.73 -7.63
N MET A 186 -0.93 -4.74 -7.32
CA MET A 186 -0.99 -5.30 -5.97
C MET A 186 0.33 -5.95 -5.55
N VAL A 187 0.99 -6.64 -6.48
CA VAL A 187 2.29 -7.29 -6.22
C VAL A 187 3.41 -6.25 -6.12
N THR A 188 3.52 -5.33 -7.08
CA THR A 188 4.57 -4.29 -7.06
C THR A 188 4.46 -3.41 -5.82
N SER A 189 3.22 -3.15 -5.35
CA SER A 189 2.95 -2.44 -4.10
C SER A 189 3.42 -3.21 -2.86
N ALA A 190 3.39 -4.55 -2.89
CA ALA A 190 3.91 -5.39 -1.81
C ALA A 190 5.45 -5.47 -1.80
N MET A 191 6.12 -5.28 -2.95
CA MET A 191 7.55 -5.57 -3.09
C MET A 191 8.47 -4.54 -2.43
N PHE A 192 8.04 -3.30 -2.22
CA PHE A 192 8.87 -2.26 -1.63
C PHE A 192 8.17 -1.57 -0.47
N LEU A 193 8.93 -1.32 0.59
CA LEU A 193 8.41 -0.65 1.79
C LEU A 193 7.75 0.71 1.46
N THR A 194 8.33 1.44 0.52
CA THR A 194 7.87 2.76 0.08
C THR A 194 6.81 2.72 -1.05
N ALA A 195 6.35 1.55 -1.51
CA ALA A 195 5.45 1.46 -2.66
C ALA A 195 3.98 1.77 -2.34
N MET A 196 3.59 1.68 -1.08
CA MET A 196 2.24 2.00 -0.58
C MET A 196 2.30 2.45 0.88
N ALA A 197 1.48 3.43 1.28
CA ALA A 197 1.49 4.02 2.62
C ALA A 197 1.20 3.01 3.76
N ALA A 198 0.47 1.94 3.50
CA ALA A 198 0.19 0.92 4.53
C ALA A 198 1.41 0.03 4.87
N ASN A 199 2.42 -0.08 3.99
CA ASN A 199 3.61 -0.90 4.27
C ASN A 199 4.43 -0.35 5.44
N PRO A 200 4.82 0.94 5.44
CA PRO A 200 5.53 1.51 6.57
C PRO A 200 4.65 1.59 7.83
N LEU A 201 3.33 1.73 7.70
CA LEU A 201 2.41 1.61 8.83
C LEU A 201 2.51 0.21 9.48
N ALA A 202 2.46 -0.85 8.65
CA ALA A 202 2.64 -2.22 9.13
C ALA A 202 4.01 -2.42 9.79
N ALA A 203 5.08 -1.91 9.17
CA ALA A 203 6.44 -1.98 9.72
C ALA A 203 6.56 -1.24 11.06
N GLN A 204 5.95 -0.07 11.20
CA GLN A 204 5.94 0.70 12.45
C GLN A 204 5.17 -0.01 13.56
N ILE A 205 3.97 -0.52 13.26
CA ILE A 205 3.18 -1.32 14.22
C ILE A 205 3.95 -2.58 14.62
N ALA A 206 4.60 -3.25 13.67
CA ALA A 206 5.42 -4.42 13.95
C ALA A 206 6.58 -4.08 14.91
N GLY A 207 7.28 -2.98 14.66
CA GLY A 207 8.35 -2.50 15.55
C GLY A 207 7.86 -2.25 16.97
N SER A 208 6.71 -1.62 17.12
CA SER A 208 6.10 -1.34 18.44
C SER A 208 5.74 -2.62 19.20
N ILE A 209 5.28 -3.67 18.50
CA ILE A 209 4.85 -4.93 19.14
C ILE A 209 6.03 -5.85 19.42
N THR A 210 6.96 -5.96 18.47
CA THR A 210 8.00 -7.01 18.48
C THR A 210 9.39 -6.49 18.85
N GLY A 211 9.60 -5.18 18.85
CA GLY A 211 10.92 -4.55 18.96
C GLY A 211 11.82 -4.76 17.73
N ALA A 212 11.32 -5.42 16.68
CA ALA A 212 12.08 -5.72 15.47
C ALA A 212 12.05 -4.56 14.48
N GLU A 213 13.21 -4.10 14.03
CA GLU A 213 13.30 -3.09 12.98
C GLU A 213 13.17 -3.73 11.58
N ILE A 214 12.16 -3.31 10.82
CA ILE A 214 11.98 -3.72 9.43
C ILE A 214 12.58 -2.65 8.53
N THR A 215 13.76 -2.97 7.96
CA THR A 215 14.47 -2.05 7.07
C THR A 215 13.90 -2.09 5.65
N TRP A 216 14.13 -1.02 4.86
CA TRP A 216 13.73 -0.96 3.46
C TRP A 216 14.31 -2.11 2.64
N THR A 217 15.61 -2.39 2.82
CA THR A 217 16.31 -3.49 2.13
C THR A 217 15.82 -4.86 2.58
N GLY A 218 15.58 -5.04 3.89
CA GLY A 218 15.03 -6.30 4.42
C GLY A 218 13.67 -6.61 3.85
N TRP A 219 12.77 -5.60 3.76
CA TRP A 219 11.47 -5.73 3.13
C TRP A 219 11.59 -6.13 1.65
N MET A 220 12.41 -5.38 0.87
CA MET A 220 12.62 -5.66 -0.54
C MET A 220 13.18 -7.06 -0.79
N LEU A 221 14.22 -7.46 -0.06
CA LEU A 221 14.84 -8.78 -0.20
C LEU A 221 13.85 -9.90 0.14
N ALA A 222 13.06 -9.74 1.19
CA ALA A 222 12.05 -10.74 1.55
C ALA A 222 10.95 -10.88 0.48
N ALA A 223 10.56 -9.77 -0.17
CA ALA A 223 9.56 -9.77 -1.23
C ALA A 223 10.07 -10.19 -2.61
N LEU A 224 11.40 -10.18 -2.82
CA LEU A 224 12.01 -10.28 -4.15
C LEU A 224 11.58 -11.55 -4.90
N VAL A 225 11.81 -12.72 -4.33
CA VAL A 225 11.54 -14.00 -5.00
C VAL A 225 10.04 -14.26 -5.16
N PRO A 226 9.21 -14.20 -4.11
CA PRO A 226 7.77 -14.44 -4.28
C PRO A 226 7.09 -13.36 -5.13
N GLY A 227 7.55 -12.11 -5.05
CA GLY A 227 7.05 -11.00 -5.86
C GLY A 227 7.34 -11.18 -7.35
N LEU A 228 8.60 -11.39 -7.74
CA LEU A 228 8.97 -11.60 -9.14
C LEU A 228 8.25 -12.84 -9.73
N LEU A 229 8.16 -13.91 -8.97
CA LEU A 229 7.44 -15.10 -9.41
C LEU A 229 5.93 -14.81 -9.61
N SER A 230 5.32 -14.06 -8.71
CA SER A 230 3.92 -13.61 -8.85
C SER A 230 3.73 -12.76 -10.11
N LEU A 231 4.63 -11.81 -10.37
CA LEU A 231 4.55 -10.95 -11.57
C LEU A 231 4.71 -11.74 -12.88
N LEU A 232 5.41 -12.86 -12.87
CA LEU A 232 5.52 -13.76 -14.03
C LEU A 232 4.27 -14.63 -14.20
N ILE A 233 3.77 -15.22 -13.11
CA ILE A 233 2.66 -16.19 -13.16
C ILE A 233 1.33 -15.50 -13.44
N ILE A 234 1.02 -14.40 -12.75
CA ILE A 234 -0.33 -13.82 -12.71
C ILE A 234 -0.81 -13.33 -14.08
N PRO A 235 -0.04 -12.54 -14.86
CA PRO A 235 -0.48 -12.12 -16.20
C PRO A 235 -0.70 -13.32 -17.12
N PHE A 236 0.15 -14.34 -17.02
CA PHE A 236 0.01 -15.55 -17.80
C PHE A 236 -1.26 -16.34 -17.43
N VAL A 237 -1.56 -16.49 -16.14
CA VAL A 237 -2.78 -17.15 -15.68
C VAL A 237 -4.02 -16.38 -16.14
N ILE A 238 -4.04 -15.05 -16.02
CA ILE A 238 -5.16 -14.23 -16.51
C ILE A 238 -5.29 -14.38 -18.04
N TYR A 239 -4.17 -14.40 -18.76
CA TYR A 239 -4.16 -14.62 -20.22
C TYR A 239 -4.79 -15.97 -20.62
N LYS A 240 -4.62 -17.01 -19.82
CA LYS A 240 -5.23 -18.33 -20.05
C LYS A 240 -6.71 -18.39 -19.65
N LEU A 241 -7.10 -17.78 -18.55
CA LEU A 241 -8.45 -17.88 -17.97
C LEU A 241 -9.41 -16.79 -18.48
N TYR A 242 -8.86 -15.67 -18.93
CA TYR A 242 -9.59 -14.53 -19.45
C TYR A 242 -8.84 -13.95 -20.65
N PRO A 243 -8.65 -14.76 -21.73
CA PRO A 243 -7.82 -14.40 -22.87
C PRO A 243 -8.35 -13.15 -23.59
N PRO A 244 -7.46 -12.26 -24.07
CA PRO A 244 -7.85 -11.22 -25.02
C PRO A 244 -8.20 -11.85 -26.36
N GLU A 245 -9.13 -11.25 -27.11
CA GLU A 245 -9.49 -11.69 -28.47
C GLU A 245 -8.37 -11.37 -29.46
N VAL A 246 -7.75 -10.19 -29.32
CA VAL A 246 -6.57 -9.78 -30.09
C VAL A 246 -5.32 -10.20 -29.35
N LYS A 247 -4.55 -11.11 -29.94
CA LYS A 247 -3.32 -11.68 -29.31
C LYS A 247 -2.05 -11.01 -29.80
N GLU A 248 -2.05 -10.51 -31.03
CA GLU A 248 -0.90 -9.84 -31.64
C GLU A 248 -1.16 -8.33 -31.69
N THR A 249 -0.20 -7.55 -31.25
CA THR A 249 -0.31 -6.09 -31.09
C THR A 249 0.88 -5.36 -31.74
N PRO A 250 1.16 -5.57 -33.05
CA PRO A 250 2.33 -5.01 -33.73
C PRO A 250 2.32 -3.48 -33.81
N GLU A 251 1.13 -2.85 -33.72
CA GLU A 251 1.01 -1.38 -33.75
C GLU A 251 1.35 -0.72 -32.41
N ALA A 252 1.27 -1.45 -31.28
CA ALA A 252 1.54 -0.87 -29.97
C ALA A 252 2.99 -0.35 -29.80
N PRO A 253 4.05 -1.05 -30.27
CA PRO A 253 5.40 -0.49 -30.27
C PRO A 253 5.53 0.76 -31.17
N LYS A 254 4.83 0.82 -32.30
CA LYS A 254 4.85 1.99 -33.21
C LYS A 254 4.21 3.19 -32.52
N MET A 255 3.03 2.99 -31.93
CA MET A 255 2.33 4.01 -31.14
C MET A 255 3.20 4.51 -29.98
N ALA A 256 3.89 3.61 -29.28
CA ALA A 256 4.84 4.00 -28.22
C ALA A 256 5.98 4.86 -28.76
N VAL A 257 6.52 4.55 -29.95
CA VAL A 257 7.55 5.36 -30.60
C VAL A 257 7.00 6.75 -30.97
N GLU A 258 5.77 6.84 -31.47
CA GLU A 258 5.12 8.12 -31.78
C GLU A 258 4.93 8.96 -30.50
N LYS A 259 4.42 8.36 -29.43
CA LYS A 259 4.29 9.02 -28.14
C LYS A 259 5.64 9.50 -27.58
N LEU A 260 6.69 8.70 -27.71
CA LEU A 260 8.04 9.11 -27.31
C LEU A 260 8.57 10.27 -28.18
N LYS A 261 8.24 10.31 -29.48
CA LYS A 261 8.58 11.43 -30.36
C LYS A 261 7.82 12.70 -29.98
N GLU A 262 6.50 12.60 -29.69
CA GLU A 262 5.69 13.71 -29.18
C GLU A 262 6.26 14.30 -27.88
N MET A 263 6.75 13.45 -26.98
CA MET A 263 7.42 13.89 -25.75
C MET A 263 8.76 14.58 -26.01
N GLY A 264 9.36 14.36 -27.18
CA GLY A 264 10.67 14.91 -27.55
C GLY A 264 11.85 14.26 -26.85
N ALA A 265 13.01 14.89 -26.94
CA ALA A 265 14.23 14.46 -26.22
C ALA A 265 14.01 14.51 -24.71
N ILE A 266 14.80 13.73 -23.95
CA ILE A 266 14.78 13.77 -22.49
C ILE A 266 15.14 15.18 -22.05
N LYS A 267 14.24 15.80 -21.29
CA LYS A 267 14.41 17.18 -20.80
C LYS A 267 15.33 17.20 -19.58
N ARG A 268 15.86 18.39 -19.26
CA ARG A 268 16.68 18.62 -18.08
C ARG A 268 16.03 18.10 -16.79
N ASP A 269 14.76 18.35 -16.60
CA ASP A 269 14.03 17.95 -15.39
C ASP A 269 13.85 16.42 -15.29
N GLU A 270 13.68 15.74 -16.43
CA GLU A 270 13.64 14.28 -16.47
C GLU A 270 15.03 13.69 -16.09
N TRP A 271 16.14 14.29 -16.53
CA TRP A 271 17.49 13.87 -16.15
C TRP A 271 17.73 14.01 -14.64
N PHE A 272 17.30 15.11 -14.04
CA PHE A 272 17.36 15.25 -12.57
C PHE A 272 16.50 14.23 -11.85
N MET A 273 15.29 13.95 -12.35
CA MET A 273 14.45 12.88 -11.78
C MET A 273 15.10 11.52 -11.86
N ILE A 274 15.73 11.16 -12.99
CA ILE A 274 16.47 9.91 -13.16
C ILE A 274 17.64 9.86 -12.17
N ALA A 275 18.42 10.92 -12.06
CA ALA A 275 19.54 10.99 -11.13
C ALA A 275 19.10 10.84 -9.67
N VAL A 276 18.05 11.57 -9.25
CA VAL A 276 17.48 11.45 -7.91
C VAL A 276 16.97 10.03 -7.66
N PHE A 277 16.29 9.42 -8.62
CA PHE A 277 15.79 8.05 -8.49
C PHE A 277 16.93 7.05 -8.27
N ILE A 278 18.01 7.15 -9.06
CA ILE A 278 19.20 6.29 -8.89
C ILE A 278 19.84 6.54 -7.52
N VAL A 279 20.04 7.79 -7.12
CA VAL A 279 20.60 8.15 -5.81
C VAL A 279 19.77 7.56 -4.68
N LEU A 280 18.43 7.68 -4.73
CA LEU A 280 17.54 7.11 -3.73
C LEU A 280 17.68 5.60 -3.65
N LEU A 281 17.63 4.89 -4.77
CA LEU A 281 17.78 3.43 -4.79
C LEU A 281 19.12 3.00 -4.20
N VAL A 282 20.21 3.65 -4.59
CA VAL A 282 21.55 3.35 -4.05
C VAL A 282 21.56 3.59 -2.54
N LEU A 283 21.08 4.75 -2.06
CA LEU A 283 21.10 5.07 -0.64
C LEU A 283 20.17 4.17 0.18
N TRP A 284 19.04 3.74 -0.35
CA TRP A 284 18.17 2.78 0.34
C TRP A 284 18.76 1.38 0.42
N ILE A 285 19.55 0.95 -0.58
CA ILE A 285 20.18 -0.38 -0.61
C ILE A 285 21.44 -0.41 0.26
N VAL A 286 22.34 0.57 0.11
CA VAL A 286 23.64 0.53 0.76
C VAL A 286 23.84 1.57 1.85
N GLY A 287 22.98 2.57 1.95
CA GLY A 287 23.13 3.71 2.89
C GLY A 287 23.18 3.27 4.35
N GLY A 288 22.44 2.22 4.73
CA GLY A 288 22.47 1.67 6.07
C GLY A 288 23.88 1.23 6.51
N SER A 289 24.70 0.71 5.58
CA SER A 289 26.09 0.33 5.85
C SER A 289 27.00 1.55 6.14
N PHE A 290 26.55 2.74 5.77
CA PHE A 290 27.23 4.02 6.02
C PHE A 290 26.52 4.87 7.08
N GLY A 291 25.57 4.31 7.81
CA GLY A 291 24.78 5.04 8.83
C GLY A 291 23.79 6.05 8.26
N ILE A 292 23.44 5.97 6.97
CA ILE A 292 22.45 6.82 6.32
C ILE A 292 21.06 6.18 6.47
N ASP A 293 20.18 6.79 7.25
CA ASP A 293 18.79 6.37 7.39
C ASP A 293 18.02 6.59 6.07
N ALA A 294 17.05 5.72 5.80
CA ALA A 294 16.22 5.81 4.59
C ALA A 294 15.49 7.14 4.44
N THR A 295 15.09 7.76 5.57
CA THR A 295 14.45 9.07 5.60
C THR A 295 15.42 10.20 5.22
N VAL A 296 16.67 10.10 5.68
CA VAL A 296 17.73 11.04 5.30
C VAL A 296 17.99 10.97 3.80
N ALA A 297 18.04 9.76 3.23
CA ALA A 297 18.15 9.57 1.79
C ALA A 297 17.00 10.25 1.02
N ALA A 298 15.76 10.10 1.51
CA ALA A 298 14.59 10.75 0.92
C ALA A 298 14.70 12.29 0.99
N PHE A 299 15.15 12.88 2.11
CA PHE A 299 15.41 14.32 2.22
C PHE A 299 16.46 14.79 1.20
N ILE A 300 17.56 14.05 1.02
CA ILE A 300 18.59 14.37 0.00
C ILE A 300 17.92 14.45 -1.38
N GLY A 301 17.12 13.46 -1.76
CA GLY A 301 16.39 13.45 -3.03
C GLY A 301 15.47 14.66 -3.19
N LEU A 302 14.68 14.98 -2.17
CA LEU A 302 13.77 16.14 -2.19
C LEU A 302 14.54 17.46 -2.31
N VAL A 303 15.62 17.63 -1.56
CA VAL A 303 16.46 18.85 -1.63
C VAL A 303 17.02 19.03 -3.05
N ILE A 304 17.50 17.96 -3.68
CA ILE A 304 17.99 18.05 -5.07
C ILE A 304 16.87 18.53 -5.99
N LEU A 305 15.64 17.97 -5.88
CA LEU A 305 14.50 18.35 -6.72
C LEU A 305 14.08 19.82 -6.50
N LEU A 306 14.16 20.33 -5.27
CA LEU A 306 13.84 21.71 -4.95
C LEU A 306 14.93 22.68 -5.47
N VAL A 307 16.21 22.38 -5.25
CA VAL A 307 17.33 23.21 -5.69
C VAL A 307 17.41 23.27 -7.21
N THR A 308 17.16 22.14 -7.89
CA THR A 308 17.13 22.07 -9.36
C THR A 308 15.87 22.65 -9.98
N GLN A 309 14.88 23.06 -9.17
CA GLN A 309 13.57 23.58 -9.58
C GLN A 309 12.70 22.58 -10.35
N VAL A 310 13.00 21.28 -10.30
CA VAL A 310 12.11 20.24 -10.81
C VAL A 310 10.79 20.28 -10.02
N LEU A 311 10.88 20.41 -8.70
CA LEU A 311 9.76 20.74 -7.82
C LEU A 311 9.90 22.15 -7.27
N SER A 312 8.81 22.87 -7.22
CA SER A 312 8.68 24.14 -6.52
C SER A 312 8.06 23.92 -5.13
N TRP A 313 8.24 24.90 -4.24
CA TRP A 313 7.55 24.89 -2.94
C TRP A 313 6.02 24.87 -3.09
N SER A 314 5.49 25.43 -4.20
CA SER A 314 4.07 25.35 -4.54
C SER A 314 3.62 23.92 -4.85
N ASP A 315 4.47 23.12 -5.51
CA ASP A 315 4.17 21.70 -5.77
C ASP A 315 4.08 20.91 -4.45
N ILE A 316 5.01 21.17 -3.51
CA ILE A 316 5.00 20.57 -2.17
C ILE A 316 3.70 20.91 -1.42
N LYS A 317 3.31 22.18 -1.38
CA LYS A 317 2.08 22.60 -0.68
C LYS A 317 0.80 22.02 -1.28
N LYS A 318 0.80 21.74 -2.57
CA LYS A 318 -0.37 21.18 -3.30
C LYS A 318 -0.44 19.66 -3.29
N GLU A 319 0.55 18.96 -2.74
CA GLU A 319 0.51 17.50 -2.64
C GLU A 319 -0.35 17.08 -1.43
N GLU A 320 -1.67 17.15 -1.61
CA GLU A 320 -2.66 16.89 -0.56
C GLU A 320 -2.50 15.50 0.06
N GLY A 321 -2.16 14.48 -0.76
CA GLY A 321 -1.96 13.12 -0.29
C GLY A 321 -0.82 12.97 0.71
N ALA A 322 0.24 13.77 0.58
CA ALA A 322 1.35 13.80 1.51
C ALA A 322 0.92 14.38 2.87
N TRP A 323 0.24 15.51 2.86
CA TRP A 323 -0.22 16.21 4.07
C TRP A 323 -1.30 15.42 4.81
N ASP A 324 -2.26 14.86 4.07
CA ASP A 324 -3.25 13.95 4.65
C ASP A 324 -2.57 12.76 5.33
N THR A 325 -1.58 12.15 4.67
CA THR A 325 -0.84 11.03 5.21
C THR A 325 -0.09 11.42 6.48
N LEU A 326 0.57 12.57 6.49
CA LEU A 326 1.25 13.07 7.70
C LEU A 326 0.28 13.11 8.89
N VAL A 327 -0.91 13.65 8.70
CA VAL A 327 -1.88 13.84 9.79
C VAL A 327 -2.42 12.51 10.30
N TRP A 328 -3.10 11.74 9.45
CA TRP A 328 -3.78 10.53 9.92
C TRP A 328 -2.80 9.45 10.40
N PHE A 329 -1.64 9.35 9.74
CA PHE A 329 -0.66 8.33 10.10
C PHE A 329 0.03 8.65 11.42
N SER A 330 0.40 9.92 11.66
CA SER A 330 1.00 10.34 12.94
C SER A 330 0.08 10.04 14.12
N VAL A 331 -1.21 10.31 13.98
CA VAL A 331 -2.18 10.05 15.05
C VAL A 331 -2.32 8.54 15.32
N LEU A 332 -2.40 7.72 14.27
CA LEU A 332 -2.53 6.27 14.45
C LEU A 332 -1.27 5.63 15.03
N VAL A 333 -0.09 6.05 14.60
CA VAL A 333 1.18 5.55 15.14
C VAL A 333 1.32 5.95 16.60
N MET A 334 1.06 7.18 16.95
CA MET A 334 1.05 7.64 18.34
C MET A 334 0.13 6.77 19.20
N MET A 335 -1.14 6.59 18.78
CA MET A 335 -2.08 5.75 19.54
C MET A 335 -1.57 4.31 19.70
N ALA A 336 -1.02 3.70 18.62
CA ALA A 336 -0.50 2.34 18.67
C ALA A 336 0.72 2.22 19.60
N GLU A 337 1.64 3.18 19.59
CA GLU A 337 2.81 3.21 20.48
C GLU A 337 2.39 3.36 21.95
N TYR A 338 1.45 4.24 22.26
CA TYR A 338 0.96 4.42 23.64
C TYR A 338 0.07 3.26 24.10
N LEU A 339 -0.71 2.63 23.24
CA LEU A 339 -1.41 1.38 23.57
C LEU A 339 -0.43 0.27 23.96
N ASN A 340 0.73 0.20 23.32
CA ASN A 340 1.77 -0.73 23.69
C ASN A 340 2.42 -0.35 25.05
N SER A 341 2.85 0.90 25.21
CA SER A 341 3.54 1.37 26.41
C SER A 341 2.67 1.36 27.68
N LEU A 342 1.35 1.59 27.52
CA LEU A 342 0.36 1.51 28.60
C LEU A 342 -0.08 0.07 28.91
N GLY A 343 0.48 -0.94 28.22
CA GLY A 343 0.27 -2.35 28.52
C GLY A 343 -0.94 -3.01 27.83
N MET A 344 -1.66 -2.32 26.96
CA MET A 344 -2.80 -2.90 26.21
C MET A 344 -2.35 -4.05 25.29
N ILE A 345 -1.27 -3.87 24.54
CA ILE A 345 -0.76 -4.91 23.64
C ILE A 345 -0.20 -6.11 24.39
N PRO A 346 0.66 -5.94 25.42
CA PRO A 346 1.08 -7.05 26.29
C PRO A 346 -0.09 -7.82 26.92
N TRP A 347 -1.06 -7.11 27.53
CA TRP A 347 -2.24 -7.74 28.12
C TRP A 347 -3.02 -8.57 27.10
N PHE A 348 -3.27 -8.04 25.89
CA PHE A 348 -3.94 -8.77 24.82
C PHE A 348 -3.14 -9.99 24.37
N SER A 349 -1.81 -9.88 24.28
CA SER A 349 -0.92 -10.99 23.90
C SER A 349 -0.96 -12.12 24.93
N GLU A 350 -0.94 -11.81 26.22
CA GLU A 350 -1.06 -12.81 27.32
C GLU A 350 -2.42 -13.52 27.26
N LEU A 351 -3.51 -12.76 27.06
CA LEU A 351 -4.84 -13.32 26.92
C LEU A 351 -4.92 -14.31 25.74
N MET A 352 -4.32 -13.94 24.61
CA MET A 352 -4.32 -14.76 23.39
C MET A 352 -3.38 -15.96 23.50
N GLN A 353 -2.28 -15.87 24.24
CA GLN A 353 -1.38 -16.99 24.47
C GLN A 353 -2.10 -18.18 25.10
N GLY A 354 -3.01 -17.94 26.05
CA GLY A 354 -3.87 -18.98 26.61
C GLY A 354 -4.80 -19.64 25.57
N ALA A 355 -5.31 -18.84 24.62
CA ALA A 355 -6.24 -19.31 23.59
C ALA A 355 -5.55 -20.14 22.49
N VAL A 356 -4.26 -19.91 22.22
CA VAL A 356 -3.49 -20.62 21.16
C VAL A 356 -2.60 -21.74 21.73
N GLN A 357 -2.64 -22.00 23.03
CA GLN A 357 -1.91 -23.12 23.64
C GLN A 357 -2.28 -24.45 22.98
N GLY A 358 -1.25 -25.21 22.57
CA GLY A 358 -1.42 -26.52 21.92
C GLY A 358 -1.40 -26.46 20.38
N PHE A 359 -1.47 -25.29 19.76
CA PHE A 359 -1.26 -25.13 18.33
C PHE A 359 0.20 -24.77 18.06
N GLY A 360 0.86 -25.50 17.17
CA GLY A 360 2.21 -25.14 16.70
C GLY A 360 2.18 -23.79 15.99
N TRP A 361 3.20 -22.96 16.21
CA TRP A 361 3.28 -21.60 15.63
C TRP A 361 3.07 -21.56 14.12
N THR A 362 3.52 -22.57 13.38
CA THR A 362 3.37 -22.64 11.92
C THR A 362 1.90 -22.71 11.50
N TYR A 363 1.09 -23.54 12.18
CA TYR A 363 -0.34 -23.64 11.92
C TYR A 363 -1.06 -22.34 12.27
N THR A 364 -0.74 -21.77 13.43
CA THR A 364 -1.30 -20.48 13.86
C THR A 364 -0.99 -19.37 12.86
N LEU A 365 0.28 -19.27 12.41
CA LEU A 365 0.71 -18.31 11.41
C LEU A 365 -0.08 -18.46 10.10
N VAL A 366 -0.15 -19.68 9.55
CA VAL A 366 -0.83 -19.93 8.26
C VAL A 366 -2.32 -19.65 8.35
N ILE A 367 -3.00 -20.18 9.39
CA ILE A 367 -4.45 -19.98 9.54
C ILE A 367 -4.78 -18.51 9.73
N LEU A 368 -4.09 -17.83 10.63
CA LEU A 368 -4.36 -16.42 10.90
C LEU A 368 -3.98 -15.52 9.72
N ALA A 369 -2.91 -15.82 8.99
CA ALA A 369 -2.57 -15.10 7.77
C ALA A 369 -3.65 -15.25 6.69
N VAL A 370 -4.23 -16.44 6.52
CA VAL A 370 -5.34 -16.67 5.58
C VAL A 370 -6.62 -15.96 6.04
N VAL A 371 -6.95 -16.02 7.34
CA VAL A 371 -8.09 -15.26 7.90
C VAL A 371 -7.89 -13.77 7.72
N TYR A 372 -6.68 -13.25 8.04
CA TYR A 372 -6.30 -11.86 7.80
C TYR A 372 -6.46 -11.47 6.34
N PHE A 373 -6.00 -12.30 5.42
CA PHE A 373 -6.14 -12.04 3.99
C PHE A 373 -7.61 -11.91 3.57
N TYR A 374 -8.45 -12.87 3.90
CA TYR A 374 -9.85 -12.87 3.45
C TYR A 374 -10.77 -11.95 4.25
N SER A 375 -10.40 -11.55 5.48
CA SER A 375 -11.15 -10.51 6.19
C SER A 375 -11.17 -9.17 5.45
N HIS A 376 -10.28 -8.99 4.46
CA HIS A 376 -10.25 -7.79 3.62
C HIS A 376 -11.51 -7.57 2.78
N TYR A 377 -12.32 -8.59 2.54
CA TYR A 377 -13.64 -8.41 1.91
C TYR A 377 -14.54 -7.42 2.65
N PHE A 378 -14.30 -7.20 3.94
CA PHE A 378 -15.04 -6.24 4.75
C PHE A 378 -14.45 -4.82 4.73
N PHE A 379 -13.33 -4.61 4.06
CA PHE A 379 -12.61 -3.33 4.06
C PHE A 379 -12.53 -2.73 2.66
N ALA A 380 -12.77 -1.41 2.59
CA ALA A 380 -12.65 -0.64 1.35
C ALA A 380 -11.29 0.08 1.21
N SER A 381 -10.29 -0.31 1.99
CA SER A 381 -8.95 0.32 1.99
C SER A 381 -7.94 -0.59 2.68
N ASN A 382 -6.80 -0.79 2.03
CA ASN A 382 -5.66 -1.51 2.60
C ASN A 382 -5.20 -0.87 3.92
N THR A 383 -5.05 0.45 3.94
CA THR A 383 -4.62 1.20 5.14
C THR A 383 -5.60 1.03 6.29
N ALA A 384 -6.91 1.12 6.03
CA ALA A 384 -7.91 0.94 7.07
C ALA A 384 -7.88 -0.49 7.66
N HIS A 385 -7.64 -1.50 6.82
CA HIS A 385 -7.50 -2.89 7.27
C HIS A 385 -6.25 -3.07 8.13
N VAL A 386 -5.09 -2.58 7.68
CA VAL A 386 -3.84 -2.62 8.46
C VAL A 386 -4.03 -1.95 9.82
N SER A 387 -4.59 -0.75 9.84
CA SER A 387 -4.84 -0.01 11.08
C SER A 387 -5.75 -0.73 12.05
N ALA A 388 -6.76 -1.47 11.55
CA ALA A 388 -7.75 -2.16 12.38
C ALA A 388 -7.29 -3.54 12.87
N MET A 389 -6.57 -4.29 12.04
CA MET A 389 -6.42 -5.73 12.24
C MET A 389 -4.96 -6.18 12.44
N TYR A 390 -4.00 -5.44 11.86
CA TYR A 390 -2.60 -5.90 11.79
C TYR A 390 -1.99 -6.16 13.17
N ALA A 391 -2.17 -5.22 14.11
CA ALA A 391 -1.63 -5.33 15.46
C ALA A 391 -2.16 -6.57 16.19
N ALA A 392 -3.47 -6.79 16.14
CA ALA A 392 -4.12 -7.90 16.82
C ALA A 392 -3.63 -9.26 16.26
N PHE A 393 -3.62 -9.40 14.92
CA PHE A 393 -3.17 -10.64 14.28
C PHE A 393 -1.69 -10.92 14.56
N LEU A 394 -0.83 -9.91 14.43
CA LEU A 394 0.59 -10.05 14.70
C LEU A 394 0.85 -10.48 16.15
N SER A 395 0.17 -9.83 17.11
CA SER A 395 0.33 -10.15 18.54
C SER A 395 -0.03 -11.61 18.84
N VAL A 396 -1.14 -12.13 18.28
CA VAL A 396 -1.55 -13.53 18.48
C VAL A 396 -0.55 -14.51 17.85
N ILE A 397 -0.08 -14.21 16.64
CA ILE A 397 0.88 -15.06 15.92
C ILE A 397 2.21 -15.13 16.68
N VAL A 398 2.70 -13.99 17.17
CA VAL A 398 3.94 -13.93 17.96
C VAL A 398 3.76 -14.60 19.33
N ALA A 399 2.62 -14.42 19.98
CA ALA A 399 2.28 -15.10 21.23
C ALA A 399 2.25 -16.64 21.09
N ALA A 400 1.93 -17.16 19.90
CA ALA A 400 2.02 -18.58 19.58
C ALA A 400 3.46 -19.09 19.34
N GLY A 401 4.47 -18.21 19.47
CA GLY A 401 5.89 -18.53 19.29
C GLY A 401 6.42 -18.42 17.85
N ALA A 402 5.67 -17.80 16.95
CA ALA A 402 6.16 -17.57 15.59
C ALA A 402 7.28 -16.51 15.56
N PRO A 403 8.28 -16.65 14.65
CA PRO A 403 9.33 -15.65 14.49
C PRO A 403 8.74 -14.26 14.19
N PRO A 404 9.07 -13.22 14.97
CA PRO A 404 8.42 -11.92 14.88
C PRO A 404 8.59 -11.23 13.51
N VAL A 405 9.82 -11.22 12.97
CA VAL A 405 10.13 -10.58 11.66
C VAL A 405 9.41 -11.28 10.53
N LEU A 406 9.42 -12.62 10.51
CA LEU A 406 8.68 -13.43 9.52
C LEU A 406 7.19 -13.08 9.56
N SER A 407 6.61 -13.09 10.75
CA SER A 407 5.17 -12.84 10.94
C SER A 407 4.78 -11.44 10.48
N ALA A 408 5.59 -10.45 10.85
CA ALA A 408 5.39 -9.07 10.47
C ALA A 408 5.48 -8.87 8.95
N LEU A 409 6.49 -9.42 8.30
CA LEU A 409 6.67 -9.32 6.86
C LEU A 409 5.53 -10.02 6.09
N LEU A 410 5.14 -11.24 6.49
CA LEU A 410 4.06 -11.97 5.84
C LEU A 410 2.74 -11.18 5.89
N LEU A 411 2.33 -10.70 7.07
CA LEU A 411 1.13 -9.88 7.20
C LEU A 411 1.26 -8.56 6.44
N GLY A 412 2.45 -7.94 6.42
CA GLY A 412 2.74 -6.75 5.66
C GLY A 412 2.58 -6.95 4.15
N PHE A 413 3.08 -8.05 3.59
CA PHE A 413 2.89 -8.39 2.18
C PHE A 413 1.41 -8.69 1.88
N PHE A 414 0.74 -9.45 2.74
CA PHE A 414 -0.68 -9.73 2.59
C PHE A 414 -1.53 -8.48 2.65
N SER A 415 -1.09 -7.44 3.35
CA SER A 415 -1.74 -6.11 3.41
C SER A 415 -1.82 -5.36 2.07
N ASN A 416 -1.10 -5.83 1.07
CA ASN A 416 -1.22 -5.38 -0.32
C ASN A 416 -1.99 -6.39 -1.16
N LEU A 417 -1.57 -7.65 -1.08
CA LEU A 417 -2.04 -8.72 -1.95
C LEU A 417 -3.54 -8.99 -1.81
N PHE A 418 -4.10 -8.84 -0.61
CA PHE A 418 -5.53 -9.02 -0.38
C PHE A 418 -6.40 -8.02 -1.18
N GLY A 419 -5.87 -6.84 -1.53
CA GLY A 419 -6.55 -5.85 -2.38
C GLY A 419 -6.89 -6.38 -3.78
N CYS A 420 -6.29 -7.49 -4.20
CA CYS A 420 -6.55 -8.17 -5.48
C CYS A 420 -7.99 -8.67 -5.65
N THR A 421 -8.74 -8.86 -4.55
CA THR A 421 -10.00 -9.61 -4.52
C THR A 421 -11.19 -8.80 -5.03
N THR A 422 -11.35 -7.55 -4.60
CA THR A 422 -12.54 -6.74 -4.84
C THR A 422 -12.27 -5.51 -5.71
N HIS A 423 -13.31 -4.88 -6.20
CA HIS A 423 -13.24 -3.66 -7.00
C HIS A 423 -13.19 -2.38 -6.13
N TYR A 424 -13.24 -2.52 -4.83
CA TYR A 424 -13.22 -1.43 -3.84
C TYR A 424 -12.14 -1.58 -2.77
N GLY A 425 -11.49 -2.75 -2.67
CA GLY A 425 -10.61 -3.09 -1.54
C GLY A 425 -9.27 -2.34 -1.51
N SER A 426 -8.91 -1.63 -2.57
CA SER A 426 -7.64 -0.90 -2.64
C SER A 426 -7.81 0.45 -3.34
N GLY A 427 -6.87 1.37 -3.09
CA GLY A 427 -6.89 2.70 -3.71
C GLY A 427 -6.92 2.68 -5.24
N PRO A 428 -6.12 1.86 -5.94
CA PRO A 428 -6.14 1.78 -7.41
C PRO A 428 -7.36 1.07 -7.99
N ALA A 429 -8.05 0.23 -7.23
CA ALA A 429 -9.17 -0.57 -7.72
C ALA A 429 -10.27 0.26 -8.42
N PRO A 430 -10.73 1.41 -7.89
CA PRO A 430 -11.71 2.25 -8.57
C PRO A 430 -11.21 2.81 -9.92
N ALA A 431 -9.91 3.10 -10.06
CA ALA A 431 -9.36 3.62 -11.32
C ALA A 431 -9.37 2.54 -12.42
N PHE A 432 -8.98 1.32 -12.09
CA PHE A 432 -8.99 0.19 -13.01
C PHE A 432 -10.40 -0.32 -13.31
N PHE A 433 -11.22 -0.52 -12.27
CA PHE A 433 -12.59 -1.04 -12.43
C PHE A 433 -13.54 0.00 -13.04
N GLY A 434 -13.42 1.26 -12.63
CA GLY A 434 -14.22 2.38 -13.14
C GLY A 434 -14.03 2.67 -14.63
N ALA A 435 -13.00 2.08 -15.26
CA ALA A 435 -12.85 2.10 -16.71
C ALA A 435 -13.93 1.29 -17.45
N GLY A 436 -14.68 0.40 -16.76
CA GLY A 436 -15.87 -0.28 -17.27
C GLY A 436 -15.61 -1.56 -18.08
N TYR A 437 -14.36 -1.93 -18.33
CA TYR A 437 -13.99 -3.05 -19.23
C TYR A 437 -14.24 -4.45 -18.63
N VAL A 438 -14.44 -4.57 -17.32
CA VAL A 438 -14.59 -5.87 -16.65
C VAL A 438 -15.82 -5.83 -15.75
N THR A 439 -16.74 -6.79 -15.89
CA THR A 439 -17.91 -6.90 -15.02
C THR A 439 -17.51 -7.23 -13.58
N GLN A 440 -18.32 -6.82 -12.60
CA GLN A 440 -18.05 -7.07 -11.18
C GLN A 440 -17.89 -8.56 -10.87
N GLN A 441 -18.77 -9.40 -11.42
CA GLN A 441 -18.70 -10.85 -11.22
C GLN A 441 -17.37 -11.43 -11.71
N LYS A 442 -16.93 -11.01 -12.92
CA LYS A 442 -15.66 -11.48 -13.47
C LYS A 442 -14.46 -10.92 -12.71
N TRP A 443 -14.55 -9.69 -12.23
CA TRP A 443 -13.52 -9.07 -11.40
C TRP A 443 -13.30 -9.87 -10.12
N TRP A 444 -14.38 -10.22 -9.42
CA TRP A 444 -14.32 -10.95 -8.15
C TRP A 444 -13.88 -12.40 -8.34
N SER A 445 -14.40 -13.11 -9.36
CA SER A 445 -14.01 -14.50 -9.62
C SER A 445 -12.52 -14.64 -9.95
N LEU A 446 -11.99 -13.77 -10.82
CA LEU A 446 -10.56 -13.71 -11.11
C LEU A 446 -9.77 -13.25 -9.89
N GLY A 447 -10.26 -12.26 -9.14
CA GLY A 447 -9.63 -11.79 -7.91
C GLY A 447 -9.47 -12.89 -6.86
N PHE A 448 -10.53 -13.68 -6.64
CA PHE A 448 -10.48 -14.82 -5.73
C PHE A 448 -9.46 -15.88 -6.19
N LEU A 449 -9.48 -16.25 -7.46
CA LEU A 449 -8.51 -17.22 -7.98
C LEU A 449 -7.06 -16.74 -7.83
N ILE A 450 -6.80 -15.48 -8.16
CA ILE A 450 -5.47 -14.89 -8.00
C ILE A 450 -5.06 -14.80 -6.53
N SER A 451 -6.01 -14.55 -5.61
CA SER A 451 -5.72 -14.57 -4.17
C SER A 451 -5.21 -15.94 -3.69
N VAL A 452 -5.77 -17.03 -4.21
CA VAL A 452 -5.27 -18.38 -3.91
C VAL A 452 -3.84 -18.56 -4.43
N ILE A 453 -3.54 -18.07 -5.64
CA ILE A 453 -2.18 -18.10 -6.19
C ILE A 453 -1.23 -17.29 -5.31
N HIS A 454 -1.62 -16.09 -4.86
CA HIS A 454 -0.82 -15.29 -3.93
C HIS A 454 -0.51 -16.05 -2.65
N ILE A 455 -1.54 -16.64 -2.02
CA ILE A 455 -1.37 -17.40 -0.77
C ILE A 455 -0.39 -18.57 -0.99
N VAL A 456 -0.56 -19.34 -2.07
CA VAL A 456 0.32 -20.48 -2.37
C VAL A 456 1.75 -20.04 -2.66
N VAL A 457 1.94 -19.01 -3.49
CA VAL A 457 3.28 -18.54 -3.87
C VAL A 457 3.99 -17.92 -2.66
N TRP A 458 3.31 -17.08 -1.89
CA TRP A 458 3.96 -16.35 -0.79
C TRP A 458 4.16 -17.23 0.45
N LEU A 459 3.23 -18.09 0.82
CA LEU A 459 3.45 -19.05 1.91
C LEU A 459 4.39 -20.19 1.50
N GLY A 460 4.26 -20.71 0.28
CA GLY A 460 5.10 -21.81 -0.20
C GLY A 460 6.50 -21.36 -0.62
N ILE A 461 6.61 -20.70 -1.77
CA ILE A 461 7.91 -20.26 -2.30
C ILE A 461 8.51 -19.13 -1.45
N GLY A 462 7.68 -18.19 -1.01
CA GLY A 462 8.09 -17.14 -0.07
C GLY A 462 8.60 -17.74 1.23
N GLY A 463 7.88 -18.69 1.82
CA GLY A 463 8.31 -19.40 3.03
C GLY A 463 9.69 -20.05 2.88
N LEU A 464 9.94 -20.75 1.76
CA LEU A 464 11.26 -21.32 1.45
C LEU A 464 12.33 -20.24 1.29
N TRP A 465 12.02 -19.15 0.60
CA TRP A 465 12.93 -18.01 0.42
C TRP A 465 13.27 -17.34 1.75
N TRP A 466 12.30 -17.15 2.63
CA TRP A 466 12.52 -16.56 3.96
C TRP A 466 13.35 -17.47 4.86
N LYS A 467 13.29 -18.79 4.68
CA LYS A 467 14.22 -19.72 5.34
C LYS A 467 15.66 -19.52 4.86
N VAL A 468 15.85 -19.31 3.56
CA VAL A 468 17.19 -19.00 3.00
C VAL A 468 17.73 -17.68 3.56
N LEU A 469 16.85 -16.70 3.80
CA LEU A 469 17.19 -15.42 4.43
C LEU A 469 17.41 -15.52 5.96
N GLY A 470 17.20 -16.67 6.57
CA GLY A 470 17.38 -16.87 8.01
C GLY A 470 16.27 -16.22 8.87
N LEU A 471 15.07 -16.01 8.32
CA LEU A 471 13.95 -15.41 9.04
C LEU A 471 13.20 -16.44 9.92
N TRP A 472 13.47 -17.73 9.74
CA TRP A 472 12.93 -18.84 10.54
C TRP A 472 13.72 -20.13 10.38
#